data_a659c9fb0ea9953b886079571b91f1f6
#
_entry.id   a659c9fb0ea9953b886079571b91f1f6
#
_cell.length_a   1.000
_cell.length_b   1.000
_cell.length_c   1.000
_cell.angle_alpha   90.00
_cell.angle_beta   90.00
_cell.angle_gamma   90.00
#
_symmetry.space_group_name_H-M   'P 1'
#
loop_
_entity.id
_entity.type
_entity.pdbx_description
1 polymer ?
#
loop_
_entity_poly.entity_id
_entity_poly.type
_entity_poly.pdbx_seq_one_letter_code
_entity_poly.pdbx_strand_id
1 'polypeptide(L)'
;MKWIPDTFLDLIKDDTKAFCSLATLMKDGSPQVTPVWFNTDGKHILINSASGRVKDRNMRRNPNVAIMIMDPKDPYRYIQIRGRVVEITTEGARKHIDELSKKYTGRDIYTGGPIDEIRVTYKILPNKISA
;
A
#
# COMPACT_ATOMS: atom_id res chain seq x y z
N MET A 1 -1.98 15.11 -9.11
CA MET A 1 -0.82 14.21 -9.12
C MET A 1 -0.57 13.72 -10.51
N LYS A 2 0.69 13.70 -10.89
CA LYS A 2 1.04 13.42 -12.29
C LYS A 2 1.04 11.94 -12.66
N TRP A 3 1.12 11.07 -11.67
CA TRP A 3 1.25 9.63 -11.94
C TRP A 3 -0.10 8.92 -12.09
N ILE A 4 -1.20 9.54 -11.69
CA ILE A 4 -2.53 8.96 -11.79
C ILE A 4 -3.40 9.76 -12.75
N PRO A 5 -4.20 9.11 -13.63
CA PRO A 5 -5.15 9.84 -14.49
C PRO A 5 -6.18 10.60 -13.66
N ASP A 6 -6.53 11.81 -14.10
CA ASP A 6 -7.47 12.69 -13.39
C ASP A 6 -8.81 12.01 -13.09
N THR A 7 -9.27 11.14 -13.99
CA THR A 7 -10.53 10.41 -13.83
C THR A 7 -10.50 9.39 -12.70
N PHE A 8 -9.34 9.11 -12.10
CA PHE A 8 -9.18 8.17 -10.99
C PHE A 8 -8.64 8.82 -9.71
N LEU A 9 -8.52 10.16 -9.68
CA LEU A 9 -7.98 10.87 -8.52
C LEU A 9 -8.76 10.62 -7.24
N ASP A 10 -10.06 10.38 -7.34
CA ASP A 10 -10.89 10.07 -6.18
C ASP A 10 -10.47 8.80 -5.46
N LEU A 11 -9.90 7.82 -6.19
CA LEU A 11 -9.51 6.54 -5.60
C LEU A 11 -8.35 6.65 -4.62
N ILE A 12 -7.53 7.70 -4.69
CA ILE A 12 -6.39 7.87 -3.80
C ILE A 12 -6.66 8.83 -2.64
N LYS A 13 -7.88 9.37 -2.55
CA LYS A 13 -8.25 10.27 -1.44
C LYS A 13 -8.53 9.46 -0.18
N ASP A 14 -8.23 10.07 0.98
CA ASP A 14 -8.40 9.41 2.27
C ASP A 14 -9.87 9.13 2.61
N ASP A 15 -10.81 9.88 2.06
CA ASP A 15 -12.24 9.68 2.33
C ASP A 15 -12.88 8.60 1.43
N THR A 16 -12.17 8.09 0.45
CA THR A 16 -12.73 7.09 -0.48
C THR A 16 -12.67 5.66 0.05
N LYS A 17 -11.67 5.32 0.87
CA LYS A 17 -11.46 3.96 1.40
C LYS A 17 -11.38 2.91 0.31
N ALA A 18 -10.66 3.22 -0.79
CA ALA A 18 -10.53 2.30 -1.92
C ALA A 18 -9.80 1.02 -1.50
N PHE A 19 -10.23 -0.12 -2.06
CA PHE A 19 -9.54 -1.38 -1.83
C PHE A 19 -8.23 -1.42 -2.60
N CYS A 20 -7.18 -1.86 -1.93
CA CYS A 20 -5.85 -1.97 -2.52
C CYS A 20 -5.34 -3.40 -2.36
N SER A 21 -4.86 -3.96 -3.45
CA SER A 21 -4.17 -5.27 -3.46
C SER A 21 -2.72 -5.05 -3.82
N LEU A 22 -1.84 -5.70 -3.07
CA LEU A 22 -0.39 -5.63 -3.27
C LEU A 22 0.14 -6.99 -3.68
N ALA A 23 0.80 -7.06 -4.82
CA ALA A 23 1.51 -8.25 -5.27
C ALA A 23 3.01 -8.07 -5.07
N THR A 24 3.63 -9.02 -4.39
CA THR A 24 5.07 -9.09 -4.17
C THR A 24 5.60 -10.41 -4.70
N LEU A 25 6.92 -10.53 -4.88
CA LEU A 25 7.53 -11.72 -5.45
C LEU A 25 8.16 -12.59 -4.37
N MET A 26 7.74 -13.85 -4.33
CA MET A 26 8.35 -14.87 -3.50
C MET A 26 9.79 -15.15 -3.94
N LYS A 27 10.55 -15.87 -3.12
CA LYS A 27 11.94 -16.21 -3.43
C LYS A 27 12.08 -16.98 -4.73
N ASP A 28 11.12 -17.84 -5.07
CA ASP A 28 11.10 -18.62 -6.31
C ASP A 28 10.57 -17.85 -7.53
N GLY A 29 10.24 -16.56 -7.34
CA GLY A 29 9.72 -15.71 -8.41
C GLY A 29 8.20 -15.73 -8.55
N SER A 30 7.50 -16.61 -7.83
CA SER A 30 6.04 -16.64 -7.90
C SER A 30 5.44 -15.42 -7.20
N PRO A 31 4.35 -14.84 -7.74
CA PRO A 31 3.72 -13.68 -7.11
C PRO A 31 2.81 -14.11 -5.94
N GLN A 32 2.81 -13.28 -4.91
CA GLN A 32 1.90 -13.38 -3.77
C GLN A 32 1.08 -12.09 -3.72
N VAL A 33 -0.23 -12.18 -3.51
CA VAL A 33 -1.10 -11.02 -3.46
C VAL A 33 -1.89 -11.00 -2.16
N THR A 34 -1.96 -9.82 -1.52
CA THR A 34 -2.74 -9.61 -0.29
C THR A 34 -3.45 -8.25 -0.35
N PRO A 35 -4.61 -8.12 0.30
CA PRO A 35 -5.22 -6.81 0.48
C PRO A 35 -4.42 -6.00 1.50
N VAL A 36 -4.31 -4.71 1.26
CA VAL A 36 -3.58 -3.80 2.14
C VAL A 36 -4.30 -2.46 2.22
N TRP A 37 -4.06 -1.73 3.30
CA TRP A 37 -4.41 -0.33 3.40
C TRP A 37 -3.31 0.52 2.78
N PHE A 38 -3.69 1.64 2.20
CA PHE A 38 -2.72 2.58 1.61
C PHE A 38 -3.16 4.01 1.80
N ASN A 39 -2.20 4.90 1.73
CA ASN A 39 -2.40 6.31 1.45
C ASN A 39 -1.27 6.81 0.55
N THR A 40 -1.15 8.09 0.36
CA THR A 40 -0.15 8.66 -0.55
C THR A 40 0.39 9.96 0.02
N ASP A 41 1.65 10.25 -0.31
CA ASP A 41 2.28 11.53 0.01
C ASP A 41 2.31 12.47 -1.21
N GLY A 42 1.57 12.14 -2.27
CA GLY A 42 1.55 12.88 -3.53
C GLY A 42 2.50 12.35 -4.58
N LYS A 43 3.54 11.65 -4.17
CA LYS A 43 4.58 11.10 -5.06
C LYS A 43 4.65 9.58 -5.00
N HIS A 44 4.42 9.02 -3.82
CA HIS A 44 4.52 7.60 -3.55
C HIS A 44 3.20 7.04 -3.07
N ILE A 45 3.02 5.75 -3.29
CA ILE A 45 2.00 4.96 -2.59
C ILE A 45 2.65 4.46 -1.31
N LEU A 46 1.99 4.70 -0.18
CA LEU A 46 2.52 4.33 1.14
C LEU A 46 1.73 3.14 1.69
N ILE A 47 2.46 2.08 2.02
CA ILE A 47 1.90 0.85 2.58
C ILE A 47 2.60 0.56 3.90
N ASN A 48 1.88 -0.06 4.83
CA ASN A 48 2.40 -0.41 6.13
C ASN A 48 2.24 -1.90 6.37
N SER A 49 3.22 -2.51 7.02
CA SER A 49 3.18 -3.90 7.44
C SER A 49 4.01 -4.08 8.70
N ALA A 50 4.21 -5.32 9.10
CA ALA A 50 5.05 -5.64 10.24
C ALA A 50 6.32 -6.35 9.76
N SER A 51 7.43 -6.05 10.40
CA SER A 51 8.73 -6.66 10.13
C SER A 51 8.64 -8.18 10.24
N GLY A 52 9.20 -8.90 9.26
CA GLY A 52 9.25 -10.36 9.24
C GLY A 52 8.07 -11.04 8.56
N ARG A 53 7.01 -10.32 8.20
CA ARG A 53 5.92 -10.91 7.42
C ARG A 53 6.40 -11.27 6.01
N VAL A 54 5.66 -12.17 5.34
CA VAL A 54 6.03 -12.65 4.01
C VAL A 54 6.23 -11.49 3.03
N LYS A 55 5.28 -10.55 2.97
CA LYS A 55 5.40 -9.39 2.07
C LYS A 55 6.59 -8.49 2.43
N ASP A 56 6.93 -8.37 3.72
CA ASP A 56 8.10 -7.61 4.15
C ASP A 56 9.39 -8.25 3.62
N ARG A 57 9.56 -9.55 3.82
CA ARG A 57 10.72 -10.27 3.31
C ARG A 57 10.79 -10.20 1.78
N ASN A 58 9.65 -10.32 1.11
CA ASN A 58 9.58 -10.26 -0.36
C ASN A 58 10.04 -8.89 -0.89
N MET A 59 9.53 -7.80 -0.31
CA MET A 59 9.89 -6.46 -0.77
C MET A 59 11.34 -6.09 -0.46
N ARG A 60 11.90 -6.64 0.62
CA ARG A 60 13.34 -6.43 0.92
C ARG A 60 14.23 -7.18 -0.06
N ARG A 61 13.78 -8.33 -0.53
CA ARG A 61 14.55 -9.14 -1.49
C ARG A 61 14.39 -8.62 -2.91
N ASN A 62 13.19 -8.21 -3.30
CA ASN A 62 12.88 -7.74 -4.64
C ASN A 62 11.95 -6.53 -4.55
N PRO A 63 12.41 -5.35 -4.96
CA PRO A 63 11.62 -4.13 -4.85
C PRO A 63 10.49 -4.01 -5.86
N ASN A 64 10.42 -4.88 -6.86
CA ASN A 64 9.38 -4.81 -7.89
C ASN A 64 8.06 -5.32 -7.34
N VAL A 65 7.01 -4.50 -7.47
CA VAL A 65 5.68 -4.79 -6.94
C VAL A 65 4.62 -4.40 -7.96
N ALA A 66 3.43 -4.96 -7.79
CA ALA A 66 2.24 -4.53 -8.52
C ALA A 66 1.12 -4.22 -7.53
N ILE A 67 0.35 -3.21 -7.85
CA ILE A 67 -0.74 -2.74 -7.02
C ILE A 67 -1.98 -2.59 -7.88
N MET A 68 -3.13 -2.97 -7.35
CA MET A 68 -4.43 -2.65 -7.93
C MET A 68 -5.22 -1.85 -6.90
N ILE A 69 -5.73 -0.70 -7.32
CA ILE A 69 -6.62 0.12 -6.50
C ILE A 69 -8.00 0.10 -7.15
N MET A 70 -8.98 -0.34 -6.40
CA MET A 70 -10.32 -0.62 -6.90
C MET A 70 -11.35 0.27 -6.21
N ASP A 71 -12.28 0.80 -7.01
CA ASP A 71 -13.41 1.56 -6.50
C ASP A 71 -14.24 0.68 -5.55
N PRO A 72 -14.49 1.11 -4.32
CA PRO A 72 -15.27 0.30 -3.38
C PRO A 72 -16.72 0.12 -3.80
N LYS A 73 -17.23 0.91 -4.72
CA LYS A 73 -18.61 0.84 -5.22
C LYS A 73 -18.75 0.15 -6.57
N ASP A 74 -17.62 -0.03 -7.29
CA ASP A 74 -17.63 -0.61 -8.63
C ASP A 74 -16.33 -1.36 -8.88
N PRO A 75 -16.31 -2.70 -8.76
CA PRO A 75 -15.07 -3.48 -8.91
C PRO A 75 -14.52 -3.48 -10.34
N TYR A 76 -15.30 -3.05 -11.32
CA TYR A 76 -14.84 -2.92 -12.69
C TYR A 76 -14.13 -1.59 -12.96
N ARG A 77 -14.18 -0.68 -11.99
CA ARG A 77 -13.46 0.59 -12.04
C ARG A 77 -12.22 0.50 -11.16
N TYR A 78 -11.06 0.31 -11.78
CA TYR A 78 -9.81 0.12 -11.05
C TYR A 78 -8.63 0.66 -11.87
N ILE A 79 -7.51 0.84 -11.18
CA ILE A 79 -6.23 1.10 -11.84
C ILE A 79 -5.22 0.04 -11.39
N GLN A 80 -4.35 -0.35 -12.34
CA GLN A 80 -3.21 -1.20 -12.08
C GLN A 80 -1.95 -0.36 -12.09
N ILE A 81 -1.08 -0.61 -11.14
CA ILE A 81 0.16 0.13 -10.98
C ILE A 81 1.28 -0.88 -10.86
N ARG A 82 2.27 -0.79 -11.75
CA ARG A 82 3.55 -1.48 -11.56
C ARG A 82 4.51 -0.47 -11.00
N GLY A 83 5.14 -0.83 -9.89
CA GLY A 83 5.96 0.10 -9.16
C GLY A 83 7.17 -0.56 -8.53
N ARG A 84 7.89 0.26 -7.79
CA ARG A 84 9.12 -0.16 -7.14
C ARG A 84 9.17 0.42 -5.74
N VAL A 85 9.52 -0.43 -4.77
CA VAL A 85 9.77 0.02 -3.41
C VAL A 85 11.08 0.80 -3.39
N VAL A 86 11.01 2.08 -3.02
CA VAL A 86 12.18 2.96 -3.01
C VAL A 86 12.65 3.30 -1.60
N GLU A 87 11.83 3.05 -0.60
CA GLU A 87 12.21 3.24 0.79
C GLU A 87 11.46 2.25 1.68
N ILE A 88 12.15 1.68 2.65
CA ILE A 88 11.61 0.82 3.69
C ILE A 88 12.11 1.38 5.01
N THR A 89 11.20 1.80 5.90
CA THR A 89 11.60 2.45 7.14
C THR A 89 10.70 2.06 8.31
N THR A 90 11.31 1.92 9.48
CA THR A 90 10.59 1.78 10.75
C THR A 90 10.29 3.14 11.38
N GLU A 91 11.01 4.18 10.97
CA GLU A 91 10.82 5.53 11.48
C GLU A 91 9.47 6.08 11.05
N GLY A 92 8.65 6.47 12.03
CA GLY A 92 7.31 6.98 11.77
C GLY A 92 6.29 5.93 11.36
N ALA A 93 6.66 4.64 11.33
CA ALA A 93 5.78 3.57 10.83
C ALA A 93 4.58 3.33 11.74
N ARG A 94 4.72 3.51 13.05
CA ARG A 94 3.60 3.41 14.00
C ARG A 94 2.60 4.54 13.76
N LYS A 95 3.08 5.75 13.59
CA LYS A 95 2.21 6.88 13.24
C LYS A 95 1.49 6.64 11.93
N HIS A 96 2.18 6.09 10.95
CA HIS A 96 1.62 5.78 9.63
C HIS A 96 0.48 4.76 9.72
N ILE A 97 0.64 3.66 10.47
CA ILE A 97 -0.45 2.69 10.62
C ILE A 97 -1.64 3.29 11.36
N ASP A 98 -1.41 4.21 12.29
CA ASP A 98 -2.50 4.92 12.96
C ASP A 98 -3.26 5.81 11.97
N GLU A 99 -2.58 6.49 11.07
CA GLU A 99 -3.21 7.27 10.00
C GLU A 99 -4.07 6.38 9.08
N LEU A 100 -3.56 5.21 8.72
CA LEU A 100 -4.31 4.25 7.91
C LEU A 100 -5.52 3.69 8.67
N SER A 101 -5.37 3.44 9.96
CA SER A 101 -6.49 3.01 10.80
C SER A 101 -7.60 4.05 10.81
N LYS A 102 -7.25 5.32 10.95
CA LYS A 102 -8.22 6.41 10.90
C LYS A 102 -8.93 6.47 9.55
N LYS A 103 -8.18 6.34 8.46
CA LYS A 103 -8.75 6.34 7.10
C LYS A 103 -9.78 5.22 6.92
N TYR A 104 -9.44 4.00 7.31
CA TYR A 104 -10.24 2.81 6.98
C TYR A 104 -11.25 2.42 8.05
N THR A 105 -10.99 2.74 9.32
CA THR A 105 -11.87 2.32 10.43
C THR A 105 -12.44 3.48 11.24
N GLY A 106 -11.91 4.68 11.07
CA GLY A 106 -12.25 5.84 11.89
C GLY A 106 -11.56 5.89 13.25
N ARG A 107 -10.76 4.90 13.61
CA ARG A 107 -10.05 4.84 14.88
C ARG A 107 -8.70 5.54 14.78
N ASP A 108 -8.40 6.41 15.73
CA ASP A 108 -7.16 7.19 15.73
C ASP A 108 -5.91 6.33 15.99
N ILE A 109 -6.09 5.16 16.63
CA ILE A 109 -5.01 4.25 16.99
C ILE A 109 -5.29 2.88 16.42
N TYR A 110 -4.28 2.28 15.78
CA TYR A 110 -4.37 0.93 15.26
C TYR A 110 -4.24 -0.10 16.38
N THR A 111 -5.21 -1.02 16.47
CA THR A 111 -5.24 -2.07 17.48
C THR A 111 -5.25 -3.47 16.88
N GLY A 112 -5.02 -3.61 15.59
CA GLY A 112 -5.16 -4.89 14.87
C GLY A 112 -4.01 -5.87 15.00
N GLY A 113 -2.93 -5.52 15.69
CA GLY A 113 -1.77 -6.38 15.85
C GLY A 113 -1.17 -6.32 17.25
N PRO A 114 -0.18 -7.19 17.54
CA PRO A 114 0.52 -7.15 18.81
C PRO A 114 1.19 -5.79 19.05
N ILE A 115 1.16 -5.33 20.30
CA ILE A 115 1.69 -4.01 20.63
C ILE A 115 3.21 -3.92 20.45
N ASP A 116 3.90 -5.06 20.55
CA ASP A 116 5.36 -5.14 20.45
C ASP A 116 5.86 -5.43 19.03
N GLU A 117 4.95 -5.58 18.04
CA GLU A 117 5.40 -5.77 16.67
C GLU A 117 6.06 -4.50 16.12
N ILE A 118 7.06 -4.70 15.26
CA ILE A 118 7.77 -3.61 14.62
C ILE A 118 7.05 -3.25 13.33
N ARG A 119 6.43 -2.08 13.29
CA ARG A 119 5.76 -1.58 12.09
C ARG A 119 6.78 -1.05 11.10
N VAL A 120 6.45 -1.17 9.81
CA VAL A 120 7.32 -0.77 8.70
C VAL A 120 6.47 -0.05 7.66
N THR A 121 6.97 1.08 7.18
CA THR A 121 6.38 1.81 6.06
C THR A 121 7.18 1.55 4.80
N TYR A 122 6.48 1.28 3.70
CA TYR A 122 7.06 1.07 2.37
C TYR A 122 6.61 2.22 1.47
N LYS A 123 7.57 2.90 0.85
CA LYS A 123 7.27 3.92 -0.17
C LYS A 123 7.45 3.30 -1.54
N ILE A 124 6.38 3.30 -2.31
CA ILE A 124 6.35 2.69 -3.63
C ILE A 124 6.23 3.78 -4.68
N LEU A 125 7.20 3.82 -5.59
CA LEU A 125 7.19 4.75 -6.72
C LEU A 125 6.40 4.12 -7.87
N PRO A 126 5.29 4.74 -8.30
CA PRO A 126 4.54 4.24 -9.45
C PRO A 126 5.34 4.45 -10.75
N ASN A 127 5.56 3.39 -11.51
CA ASN A 127 6.32 3.45 -12.76
C ASN A 127 5.43 3.37 -13.99
N LYS A 128 4.44 2.47 -13.98
CA LYS A 128 3.50 2.27 -15.11
C LYS A 128 2.09 2.12 -14.57
N ILE A 129 1.18 2.87 -15.16
CA ILE A 129 -0.24 2.90 -14.78
C ILE A 129 -1.06 2.39 -15.96
N SER A 130 -2.01 1.49 -15.69
CA SER A 130 -3.00 1.01 -16.65
C SER A 130 -4.38 1.09 -16.00
N ALA A 131 -5.36 1.52 -16.77
CA ALA A 131 -6.73 1.64 -16.30
C ALA A 131 -7.70 0.78 -17.09
#